data_91c194c47ec4d214f51ff07a2c698894
#
_entry.id   91c194c47ec4d214f51ff07a2c698894
#
_cell.length_a   1.000
_cell.length_b   1.000
_cell.length_c   1.000
_cell.angle_alpha   90.00
_cell.angle_beta   90.00
_cell.angle_gamma   90.00
#
_symmetry.space_group_name_H-M   'P 1'
#
loop_
_entity.id
_entity.type
_entity.pdbx_description
1 polymer ?
#
loop_
_entity_poly.entity_id
_entity_poly.type
_entity_poly.pdbx_seq_one_letter_code
_entity_poly.pdbx_strand_id
1 'polypeptide(L)'
;AAGAASAGLVLRPTELLVFGNAKAGTPLMQVNQAIGLDLPLRALVWQDMAGETFLSVDDPRWIVSRHEEDAKLAGIAGDMARGLVALTKAATQRP
;
A
#
# COMPACT_ATOMS: atom_id res chain seq x y z
N ALA A 1 -6.29 14.37 8.65
CA ALA A 1 -7.32 15.19 9.31
C ALA A 1 -6.94 16.66 9.40
N ALA A 2 -5.63 16.97 9.52
CA ALA A 2 -5.16 18.36 9.61
C ALA A 2 -5.51 19.19 8.37
N GLY A 3 -5.37 18.61 7.17
CA GLY A 3 -5.74 19.28 5.93
C GLY A 3 -7.23 19.58 5.83
N ALA A 4 -8.07 18.66 6.26
CA ALA A 4 -9.51 18.85 6.30
C ALA A 4 -9.90 19.96 7.28
N ALA A 5 -9.28 19.98 8.47
CA ALA A 5 -9.52 21.00 9.47
C ALA A 5 -9.14 22.40 8.94
N SER A 6 -8.00 22.51 8.23
CA SER A 6 -7.58 23.77 7.61
C SER A 6 -8.57 24.28 6.56
N ALA A 7 -9.30 23.38 5.91
CA ALA A 7 -10.34 23.73 4.94
C ALA A 7 -11.73 23.96 5.58
N GLY A 8 -11.84 23.91 6.90
CA GLY A 8 -13.10 24.03 7.62
C GLY A 8 -13.97 22.78 7.56
N LEU A 9 -13.38 21.63 7.24
CA LEU A 9 -14.08 20.35 7.13
C LEU A 9 -13.74 19.45 8.32
N VAL A 10 -14.62 18.49 8.59
CA VAL A 10 -14.42 17.49 9.64
C VAL A 10 -14.10 16.14 8.99
N LEU A 11 -12.97 15.58 9.38
CA LEU A 11 -12.56 14.24 8.95
C LEU A 11 -12.05 13.47 10.16
N ARG A 12 -12.51 12.24 10.35
CA ARG A 12 -11.97 11.33 11.35
C ARG A 12 -10.49 11.07 11.06
N PRO A 13 -9.68 10.68 12.07
CA PRO A 13 -8.26 10.42 11.88
C PRO A 13 -8.00 9.54 10.65
N THR A 14 -7.14 10.04 9.77
CA THR A 14 -6.79 9.39 8.50
C THR A 14 -5.36 9.77 8.16
N GLU A 15 -4.49 8.76 8.03
CA GLU A 15 -3.09 8.98 7.69
C GLU A 15 -2.66 8.06 6.54
N LEU A 16 -2.01 8.64 5.55
CA LEU A 16 -1.43 7.91 4.44
C LEU A 16 0.07 7.75 4.67
N LEU A 17 0.52 6.50 4.68
CA LEU A 17 1.93 6.14 4.75
C LEU A 17 2.39 5.67 3.38
N VAL A 18 3.56 6.14 2.94
CA VAL A 18 4.18 5.74 1.69
C VAL A 18 5.47 5.02 2.02
N PHE A 19 5.64 3.80 1.53
CA PHE A 19 6.79 2.99 1.89
C PHE A 19 7.21 2.07 0.74
N GLY A 20 8.48 1.66 0.79
CA GLY A 20 9.04 0.76 -0.19
C GLY A 20 10.55 0.76 -0.11
N ASN A 21 11.17 -0.09 -0.89
CA ASN A 21 12.61 -0.08 -1.08
C ASN A 21 12.98 -0.43 -2.53
N ALA A 22 14.17 0.01 -2.95
CA ALA A 22 14.63 -0.18 -4.31
C ALA A 22 14.82 -1.66 -4.67
N LYS A 23 15.14 -2.51 -3.69
CA LYS A 23 15.33 -3.95 -3.94
C LYS A 23 14.03 -4.64 -4.34
N ALA A 24 12.88 -4.15 -3.88
CA ALA A 24 11.57 -4.71 -4.23
C ALA A 24 10.97 -4.02 -5.46
N GLY A 25 11.02 -2.69 -5.52
CA GLY A 25 10.39 -1.92 -6.59
C GLY A 25 11.14 -1.91 -7.90
N THR A 26 12.48 -1.86 -7.86
CA THR A 26 13.29 -1.80 -9.07
C THR A 26 13.11 -2.99 -10.01
N PRO A 27 13.07 -4.25 -9.52
CA PRO A 27 12.82 -5.38 -10.40
C PRO A 27 11.50 -5.30 -11.17
N LEU A 28 10.45 -4.76 -10.56
CA LEU A 28 9.17 -4.54 -11.23
C LEU A 28 9.31 -3.52 -12.36
N MET A 29 9.97 -2.40 -12.08
CA MET A 29 10.17 -1.33 -13.05
C MET A 29 11.14 -1.74 -14.17
N GLN A 30 12.05 -2.66 -13.93
CA GLN A 30 12.93 -3.21 -14.98
C GLN A 30 12.14 -4.02 -16.02
N VAL A 31 11.05 -4.66 -15.61
CA VAL A 31 10.18 -5.38 -16.54
C VAL A 31 9.19 -4.42 -17.22
N ASN A 32 8.57 -3.54 -16.45
CA ASN A 32 7.66 -2.52 -16.96
C ASN A 32 7.84 -1.24 -16.15
N GLN A 33 8.51 -0.26 -16.74
CA GLN A 33 8.86 0.99 -16.08
C GLN A 33 7.63 1.80 -15.65
N ALA A 34 6.52 1.67 -16.36
CA ALA A 34 5.27 2.38 -16.04
C ALA A 34 4.66 1.96 -14.69
N ILE A 35 5.04 0.81 -14.17
CA ILE A 35 4.62 0.37 -12.81
C ILE A 35 5.05 1.39 -11.74
N GLY A 36 6.09 2.17 -12.01
CA GLY A 36 6.52 3.24 -11.10
C GLY A 36 5.43 4.23 -10.74
N LEU A 37 4.38 4.36 -11.57
CA LEU A 37 3.22 5.19 -11.28
C LEU A 37 2.48 4.74 -10.00
N ASP A 38 2.47 3.43 -9.73
CA ASP A 38 1.78 2.83 -8.58
C ASP A 38 2.74 2.50 -7.42
N LEU A 39 3.97 2.95 -7.49
CA LEU A 39 4.99 2.78 -6.46
C LEU A 39 5.42 4.15 -5.92
N PRO A 40 5.95 4.25 -4.69
CA PRO A 40 6.00 3.21 -3.65
C PRO A 40 4.63 2.73 -3.18
N LEU A 41 4.61 1.63 -2.44
CA LEU A 41 3.37 1.11 -1.85
C LEU A 41 2.81 2.09 -0.82
N ARG A 42 1.50 2.05 -0.63
CA ARG A 42 0.79 2.93 0.30
C ARG A 42 -0.01 2.13 1.30
N ALA A 43 -0.08 2.64 2.51
CA ALA A 43 -0.95 2.13 3.56
C ALA A 43 -1.76 3.27 4.13
N LEU A 44 -3.06 3.08 4.26
CA LEU A 44 -3.96 4.06 4.84
C LEU A 44 -4.37 3.58 6.23
N VAL A 45 -4.08 4.38 7.24
CA VAL A 45 -4.56 4.16 8.62
C VAL A 45 -5.73 5.10 8.83
N TRP A 46 -6.92 4.55 9.11
CA TRP A 46 -8.12 5.36 9.20
C TRP A 46 -9.11 4.81 10.22
N GLN A 47 -9.92 5.72 10.76
CA GLN A 47 -10.93 5.41 11.74
C GLN A 47 -12.32 5.56 11.10
N ASP A 48 -13.19 4.57 11.31
CA ASP A 48 -14.57 4.61 10.82
C ASP A 48 -15.52 5.35 11.78
N MET A 49 -16.80 5.39 11.44
CA MET A 49 -17.81 6.06 12.27
C MET A 49 -18.01 5.40 13.63
N ALA A 50 -17.74 4.11 13.75
CA ALA A 50 -17.86 3.37 15.02
C ALA A 50 -16.63 3.55 15.91
N GLY A 51 -15.59 4.27 15.46
CA GLY A 51 -14.36 4.48 16.20
C GLY A 51 -13.34 3.37 16.05
N GLU A 52 -13.56 2.42 15.15
CA GLU A 52 -12.61 1.35 14.87
C GLU A 52 -11.54 1.83 13.90
N THR A 53 -10.30 1.45 14.17
CA THR A 53 -9.14 1.79 13.34
C THR A 53 -8.80 0.65 12.40
N PHE A 54 -8.64 0.99 11.11
CA PHE A 54 -8.32 0.05 10.05
C PHE A 54 -7.00 0.41 9.40
N LEU A 55 -6.33 -0.61 8.87
CA LEU A 55 -5.15 -0.50 8.02
C LEU A 55 -5.49 -1.06 6.65
N SER A 56 -5.51 -0.19 5.65
CA SER A 56 -5.76 -0.56 4.25
C SER A 56 -4.47 -0.42 3.45
N VAL A 57 -4.15 -1.41 2.64
CA VAL A 57 -2.89 -1.44 1.86
C VAL A 57 -3.15 -1.77 0.40
N ASP A 58 -2.25 -1.30 -0.48
CA ASP A 58 -2.26 -1.72 -1.87
C ASP A 58 -1.80 -3.19 -1.97
N ASP A 59 -2.50 -3.98 -2.77
CA ASP A 59 -2.05 -5.35 -3.09
C ASP A 59 -1.09 -5.29 -4.29
N PRO A 60 0.19 -5.69 -4.13
CA PRO A 60 1.15 -5.66 -5.22
C PRO A 60 0.71 -6.49 -6.44
N ARG A 61 -0.02 -7.57 -6.24
CA ARG A 61 -0.55 -8.40 -7.33
C ARG A 61 -1.57 -7.64 -8.17
N TRP A 62 -2.40 -6.81 -7.54
CA TRP A 62 -3.34 -5.96 -8.24
C TRP A 62 -2.65 -4.87 -9.06
N ILE A 63 -1.60 -4.26 -8.48
CA ILE A 63 -0.79 -3.26 -9.18
C ILE A 63 -0.22 -3.86 -10.47
N VAL A 64 0.38 -5.05 -10.38
CA VAL A 64 0.95 -5.74 -11.54
C VAL A 64 -0.12 -6.06 -12.57
N SER A 65 -1.29 -6.54 -12.16
CA SER A 65 -2.38 -6.90 -13.07
C SER A 65 -2.90 -5.72 -13.88
N ARG A 66 -2.75 -4.48 -13.37
CA ARG A 66 -3.15 -3.26 -14.10
C ARG A 66 -2.23 -2.90 -15.24
N HIS A 67 -0.98 -3.34 -15.21
CA HIS A 67 0.04 -2.92 -16.16
C HIS A 67 0.28 -3.95 -17.25
N GLU A 68 0.62 -5.16 -16.87
CA GLU A 68 0.94 -6.21 -17.83
C GLU A 68 0.94 -7.57 -17.14
N GLU A 69 0.36 -8.59 -17.78
CA GLU A 69 0.48 -9.96 -17.30
C GLU A 69 1.80 -10.55 -17.76
N ASP A 70 2.69 -10.81 -16.80
CA ASP A 70 4.01 -11.39 -17.01
C ASP A 70 4.32 -12.30 -15.82
N ALA A 71 4.82 -13.51 -16.09
CA ALA A 71 5.11 -14.50 -15.06
C ALA A 71 6.15 -14.01 -14.04
N LYS A 72 7.16 -13.26 -14.53
CA LYS A 72 8.20 -12.68 -13.66
C LYS A 72 7.63 -11.62 -12.74
N LEU A 73 6.77 -10.74 -13.29
CA LEU A 73 6.08 -9.71 -12.49
C LEU A 73 5.17 -10.35 -11.43
N ALA A 74 4.42 -11.39 -11.81
CA ALA A 74 3.55 -12.10 -10.89
C ALA A 74 4.33 -12.73 -9.74
N GLY A 75 5.51 -13.30 -10.01
CA GLY A 75 6.39 -13.88 -8.99
C GLY A 75 6.88 -12.84 -8.01
N ILE A 76 7.37 -11.70 -8.49
CA ILE A 76 7.86 -10.60 -7.66
C ILE A 76 6.72 -10.02 -6.83
N ALA A 77 5.55 -9.79 -7.45
CA ALA A 77 4.38 -9.26 -6.76
C ALA A 77 3.87 -10.21 -5.68
N GLY A 78 3.92 -11.53 -5.92
CA GLY A 78 3.57 -12.54 -4.93
C GLY A 78 4.49 -12.50 -3.72
N ASP A 79 5.80 -12.34 -3.92
CA ASP A 79 6.77 -12.20 -2.83
C ASP A 79 6.51 -10.93 -2.02
N MET A 80 6.24 -9.81 -2.69
CA MET A 80 5.90 -8.54 -2.04
C MET A 80 4.61 -8.67 -1.23
N ALA A 81 3.60 -9.34 -1.76
CA ALA A 81 2.33 -9.55 -1.09
C ALA A 81 2.50 -10.38 0.18
N ARG A 82 3.32 -11.41 0.15
CA ARG A 82 3.63 -12.23 1.35
C ARG A 82 4.32 -11.40 2.42
N GLY A 83 5.29 -10.58 2.05
CA GLY A 83 5.97 -9.67 2.98
C GLY A 83 5.00 -8.66 3.59
N LEU A 84 4.09 -8.13 2.78
CA LEU A 84 3.10 -7.15 3.21
C LEU A 84 2.07 -7.77 4.16
N VAL A 85 1.63 -9.00 3.92
CA VAL A 85 0.74 -9.73 4.84
C VAL A 85 1.40 -9.91 6.20
N ALA A 86 2.68 -10.29 6.24
CA ALA A 86 3.43 -10.43 7.48
C ALA A 86 3.52 -9.08 8.24
N LEU A 87 3.79 -8.00 7.51
CA LEU A 87 3.90 -6.67 8.08
C LEU A 87 2.56 -6.17 8.63
N THR A 88 1.48 -6.33 7.88
CA THR A 88 0.14 -5.89 8.31
C THR A 88 -0.35 -6.69 9.51
N LYS A 89 -0.04 -7.99 9.53
CA LYS A 89 -0.37 -8.86 10.66
C LYS A 89 0.35 -8.40 11.93
N ALA A 90 1.64 -8.10 11.84
CA ALA A 90 2.42 -7.59 12.98
C ALA A 90 1.90 -6.22 13.45
N ALA A 91 1.58 -5.31 12.51
CA ALA A 91 1.12 -3.96 12.82
C ALA A 91 -0.28 -3.92 13.44
N THR A 92 -1.13 -4.89 13.15
CA THR A 92 -2.52 -4.95 13.64
C THR A 92 -2.70 -5.90 14.82
N GLN A 93 -1.65 -6.62 15.21
CA GLN A 93 -1.68 -7.54 16.34
C GLN A 93 -1.79 -6.76 17.64
N ARG A 94 -2.77 -7.10 18.47
CA ARG A 94 -2.90 -6.50 19.79
C ARG A 94 -1.90 -7.13 20.76
N PRO A 95 -1.28 -6.31 21.63
CA PRO A 95 -0.41 -6.83 22.69
C PRO A 95 -1.16 -7.67 23.72
#